data_104d8bc6e5774add4521cb2cd8090529
#
_entry.id   104d8bc6e5774add4521cb2cd8090529
#
_cell.length_a   1.000
_cell.length_b   1.000
_cell.length_c   1.000
_cell.angle_alpha   90.00
_cell.angle_beta   90.00
_cell.angle_gamma   90.00
#
_symmetry.space_group_name_H-M   'P 1'
#
loop_
_entity.id
_entity.type
_entity.pdbx_description
1 polymer ?
#
loop_
_entity_poly.entity_id
_entity_poly.type
_entity_poly.pdbx_seq_one_letter_code
_entity_poly.pdbx_strand_id
1 'polypeptide(L)'
;MAESFSDLGKVEAIDQLYRLSAYNPVTGLSYTCTKGGRITTAARMYLEGIDFNLVYFPLKHLGYKCVVGVTGELYAALAAPKLLKVVLGVSAKLDFPQIKDLWMGITVAAKEHGFEALNLDLQPSGNGLYVSVSATGETSLLTEKRRLGAKSKDLICVSGALGAAYLGLQVLERGARDFQQKGEQPDMSQYKMLVGSYLRPELDASVVSRLEEAEIYPSYAYFVTRGLSDALKRLSRDSGLGAKVYADKIPFEGNSFQLGKELDMDPVSAAMNGGDDNRLLLVIPLLHFEKFRREFQTFDVIGHLAQKEVGTVLVTPEGVEFPVKAQGWPEEETN
;
A
#
# COMPACT_ATOMS: atom_id res chain seq x y z
N MET A 1 -21.12 -7.90 -27.72
CA MET A 1 -21.22 -8.46 -26.34
C MET A 1 -20.88 -7.33 -25.39
N ALA A 2 -21.50 -7.25 -24.22
CA ALA A 2 -21.12 -6.26 -23.22
C ALA A 2 -19.72 -6.62 -22.69
N GLU A 3 -18.82 -5.65 -22.64
CA GLU A 3 -17.49 -5.80 -22.09
C GLU A 3 -17.57 -6.13 -20.59
N SER A 4 -16.86 -7.16 -20.12
CA SER A 4 -16.89 -7.52 -18.70
C SER A 4 -15.97 -6.61 -17.89
N PHE A 5 -16.25 -6.44 -16.59
CA PHE A 5 -15.38 -5.67 -15.71
C PHE A 5 -13.96 -6.26 -15.64
N SER A 6 -13.83 -7.59 -15.71
CA SER A 6 -12.54 -8.27 -15.72
C SER A 6 -11.70 -7.96 -16.97
N ASP A 7 -12.35 -7.80 -18.13
CA ASP A 7 -11.68 -7.50 -19.39
C ASP A 7 -11.25 -6.02 -19.46
N LEU A 8 -12.10 -5.13 -18.92
CA LEU A 8 -11.82 -3.71 -18.87
C LEU A 8 -10.69 -3.33 -17.90
N GLY A 9 -10.61 -4.02 -16.77
CA GLY A 9 -9.70 -3.69 -15.68
C GLY A 9 -10.16 -2.52 -14.82
N LYS A 10 -9.63 -2.46 -13.60
CA LYS A 10 -10.12 -1.52 -12.57
C LYS A 10 -9.89 -0.05 -12.92
N VAL A 11 -8.74 0.30 -13.48
CA VAL A 11 -8.37 1.71 -13.75
C VAL A 11 -9.27 2.27 -14.84
N GLU A 12 -9.37 1.56 -15.98
CA GLU A 12 -10.21 1.99 -17.11
C GLU A 12 -11.69 2.03 -16.72
N ALA A 13 -12.18 1.04 -15.93
CA ALA A 13 -13.55 1.04 -15.44
C ALA A 13 -13.86 2.31 -14.60
N ILE A 14 -12.95 2.70 -13.70
CA ILE A 14 -13.09 3.92 -12.90
C ILE A 14 -13.09 5.14 -13.82
N ASP A 15 -12.18 5.24 -14.78
CA ASP A 15 -12.09 6.38 -15.70
C ASP A 15 -13.36 6.49 -16.55
N GLN A 16 -13.91 5.40 -17.05
CA GLN A 16 -15.18 5.40 -17.79
C GLN A 16 -16.35 5.86 -16.91
N LEU A 17 -16.44 5.41 -15.65
CA LEU A 17 -17.47 5.87 -14.73
C LEU A 17 -17.37 7.38 -14.43
N TYR A 18 -16.15 7.91 -14.29
CA TYR A 18 -15.95 9.35 -14.12
C TYR A 18 -16.37 10.15 -15.36
N ARG A 19 -16.10 9.65 -16.59
CA ARG A 19 -16.57 10.30 -17.84
C ARG A 19 -18.09 10.42 -17.90
N LEU A 20 -18.84 9.59 -17.18
CA LEU A 20 -20.30 9.67 -17.06
C LEU A 20 -20.75 10.66 -15.96
N SER A 21 -19.85 11.24 -15.21
CA SER A 21 -20.13 12.12 -14.09
C SER A 21 -19.67 13.55 -14.34
N ALA A 22 -20.13 14.51 -13.54
CA ALA A 22 -19.64 15.88 -13.55
C ALA A 22 -18.35 16.07 -12.74
N TYR A 23 -17.79 14.98 -12.19
CA TYR A 23 -16.60 15.02 -11.35
C TYR A 23 -15.36 14.61 -12.13
N ASN A 24 -14.23 15.22 -11.81
CA ASN A 24 -12.94 14.81 -12.35
C ASN A 24 -12.39 13.60 -11.58
N PRO A 25 -11.73 12.65 -12.27
CA PRO A 25 -11.04 11.57 -11.58
C PRO A 25 -9.98 12.17 -10.67
N VAL A 26 -10.09 11.87 -9.37
CA VAL A 26 -9.08 12.22 -8.39
C VAL A 26 -8.23 10.99 -8.15
N THR A 27 -6.94 11.12 -8.27
CA THR A 27 -5.96 10.05 -8.16
C THR A 27 -5.94 9.42 -6.76
N GLY A 28 -6.84 8.48 -6.52
CA GLY A 28 -6.81 7.60 -5.34
C GLY A 28 -7.22 8.22 -4.01
N LEU A 29 -7.06 9.53 -3.80
CA LEU A 29 -7.40 10.23 -2.55
C LEU A 29 -8.36 11.38 -2.82
N SER A 30 -9.44 11.43 -2.05
CA SER A 30 -10.34 12.57 -2.06
C SER A 30 -9.83 13.64 -1.09
N TYR A 31 -9.77 14.89 -1.51
CA TYR A 31 -9.37 15.97 -0.63
C TYR A 31 -10.20 17.24 -0.87
N THR A 32 -10.24 18.10 0.14
CA THR A 32 -10.79 19.44 0.05
C THR A 32 -9.87 20.44 0.72
N CYS A 33 -9.71 21.60 0.10
CA CYS A 33 -8.89 22.67 0.67
C CYS A 33 -9.71 23.48 1.68
N THR A 34 -9.10 23.80 2.82
CA THR A 34 -9.65 24.65 3.86
C THR A 34 -8.73 25.84 4.10
N LYS A 35 -9.17 26.79 4.96
CA LYS A 35 -8.30 27.90 5.39
C LYS A 35 -7.08 27.44 6.20
N GLY A 36 -7.17 26.26 6.86
CA GLY A 36 -6.11 25.69 7.68
C GLY A 36 -5.15 24.76 6.96
N GLY A 37 -5.54 24.25 5.78
CA GLY A 37 -4.76 23.28 5.06
C GLY A 37 -5.61 22.45 4.10
N ARG A 38 -5.20 21.21 3.88
CA ARG A 38 -5.93 20.24 3.06
C ARG A 38 -6.45 19.09 3.92
N ILE A 39 -7.75 18.81 3.83
CA ILE A 39 -8.36 17.62 4.42
C ILE A 39 -8.34 16.53 3.38
N THR A 40 -7.73 15.41 3.70
CA THR A 40 -7.64 14.21 2.86
C THR A 40 -8.47 13.09 3.47
N THR A 41 -9.20 12.35 2.64
CA THR A 41 -9.96 11.17 3.04
C THR A 41 -9.47 9.96 2.26
N ALA A 42 -9.18 8.88 2.97
CA ALA A 42 -8.89 7.56 2.41
C ALA A 42 -9.98 6.57 2.84
N ALA A 43 -10.32 5.62 1.98
CA ALA A 43 -11.28 4.57 2.30
C ALA A 43 -10.87 3.25 1.66
N ARG A 44 -11.08 2.15 2.40
CA ARG A 44 -10.82 0.79 1.90
C ARG A 44 -11.84 -0.18 2.50
N MET A 45 -12.21 -1.17 1.69
CA MET A 45 -13.01 -2.30 2.12
C MET A 45 -12.18 -3.57 2.05
N TYR A 46 -12.34 -4.42 3.06
CA TYR A 46 -11.71 -5.74 3.15
C TYR A 46 -12.80 -6.80 3.22
N LEU A 47 -12.72 -7.80 2.36
CA LEU A 47 -13.73 -8.82 2.14
C LEU A 47 -13.16 -10.21 2.49
N GLU A 48 -13.87 -10.95 3.34
CA GLU A 48 -13.52 -12.35 3.63
C GLU A 48 -13.53 -13.19 2.35
N GLY A 49 -12.50 -14.02 2.17
CA GLY A 49 -12.31 -14.84 0.97
C GLY A 49 -11.68 -14.13 -0.22
N ILE A 50 -11.48 -12.80 -0.16
CA ILE A 50 -10.80 -11.99 -1.19
C ILE A 50 -9.54 -11.33 -0.62
N ASP A 51 -9.70 -10.48 0.41
CA ASP A 51 -8.59 -9.75 1.00
C ASP A 51 -7.95 -10.48 2.20
N PHE A 52 -8.69 -11.38 2.83
CA PHE A 52 -8.24 -12.20 3.95
C PHE A 52 -9.02 -13.50 4.07
N ASN A 53 -8.45 -14.47 4.79
CA ASN A 53 -9.09 -15.75 5.07
C ASN A 53 -9.00 -16.04 6.58
N LEU A 54 -10.16 -16.21 7.24
CA LEU A 54 -10.24 -16.45 8.68
C LEU A 54 -9.63 -17.78 9.14
N VAL A 55 -9.33 -18.70 8.23
CA VAL A 55 -8.64 -19.96 8.54
C VAL A 55 -7.24 -19.71 9.12
N TYR A 56 -6.54 -18.67 8.64
CA TYR A 56 -5.18 -18.37 9.07
C TYR A 56 -4.97 -16.90 9.48
N PHE A 57 -5.98 -16.04 9.36
CA PHE A 57 -5.83 -14.62 9.70
C PHE A 57 -6.42 -14.34 11.10
N PRO A 58 -5.59 -14.09 12.13
CA PRO A 58 -6.09 -13.71 13.46
C PRO A 58 -6.83 -12.36 13.40
N LEU A 59 -8.04 -12.31 13.94
CA LEU A 59 -8.91 -11.14 13.86
C LEU A 59 -8.29 -9.87 14.42
N LYS A 60 -7.49 -9.97 15.50
CA LYS A 60 -6.76 -8.83 16.06
C LYS A 60 -5.75 -8.26 15.07
N HIS A 61 -5.02 -9.10 14.32
CA HIS A 61 -4.10 -8.65 13.29
C HIS A 61 -4.85 -8.07 12.08
N LEU A 62 -6.00 -8.66 11.72
CA LEU A 62 -6.85 -8.14 10.66
C LEU A 62 -7.31 -6.71 10.97
N GLY A 63 -7.82 -6.48 12.18
CA GLY A 63 -8.24 -5.15 12.61
C GLY A 63 -7.11 -4.12 12.53
N TYR A 64 -5.91 -4.51 12.98
CA TYR A 64 -4.72 -3.67 12.89
C TYR A 64 -4.36 -3.35 11.42
N LYS A 65 -4.27 -4.37 10.57
CA LYS A 65 -3.95 -4.22 9.14
C LYS A 65 -4.94 -3.32 8.40
N CYS A 66 -6.24 -3.44 8.69
CA CYS A 66 -7.27 -2.60 8.07
C CYS A 66 -7.04 -1.10 8.35
N VAL A 67 -6.64 -0.75 9.56
CA VAL A 67 -6.33 0.65 9.93
C VAL A 67 -5.05 1.11 9.26
N VAL A 68 -3.97 0.31 9.29
CA VAL A 68 -2.71 0.63 8.60
C VAL A 68 -2.94 0.91 7.12
N GLY A 69 -3.82 0.12 6.47
CA GLY A 69 -4.12 0.26 5.04
C GLY A 69 -4.71 1.61 4.62
N VAL A 70 -5.45 2.29 5.49
CA VAL A 70 -5.96 3.64 5.21
C VAL A 70 -5.05 4.73 5.78
N THR A 71 -4.35 4.44 6.89
CA THR A 71 -3.40 5.37 7.50
C THR A 71 -2.22 5.67 6.57
N GLY A 72 -1.69 4.64 5.90
CA GLY A 72 -0.60 4.82 4.94
C GLY A 72 -0.97 5.72 3.77
N GLU A 73 -2.22 5.70 3.31
CA GLU A 73 -2.71 6.64 2.30
C GLU A 73 -2.74 8.08 2.83
N LEU A 74 -3.11 8.30 4.11
CA LEU A 74 -3.00 9.63 4.73
C LEU A 74 -1.55 10.08 4.82
N TYR A 75 -0.63 9.18 5.20
CA TYR A 75 0.81 9.51 5.26
C TYR A 75 1.40 9.81 3.89
N ALA A 76 0.95 9.12 2.84
CA ALA A 76 1.29 9.46 1.45
C ALA A 76 0.78 10.86 1.06
N ALA A 77 -0.33 11.30 1.63
CA ALA A 77 -0.80 12.67 1.49
C ALA A 77 -0.08 13.69 2.41
N LEU A 78 0.86 13.25 3.24
CA LEU A 78 1.49 14.02 4.32
C LEU A 78 0.45 14.58 5.31
N ALA A 79 -0.61 13.82 5.54
CA ALA A 79 -1.72 14.21 6.40
C ALA A 79 -1.61 13.53 7.77
N ALA A 80 -1.73 14.33 8.83
CA ALA A 80 -1.88 13.85 10.20
C ALA A 80 -3.28 13.24 10.38
N PRO A 81 -3.42 11.99 10.89
CA PRO A 81 -4.72 11.36 11.12
C PRO A 81 -5.59 12.15 12.08
N LYS A 82 -6.90 12.23 11.80
CA LYS A 82 -7.89 12.91 12.64
C LYS A 82 -9.04 12.00 13.03
N LEU A 83 -9.75 11.48 12.04
CA LEU A 83 -10.96 10.70 12.24
C LEU A 83 -10.83 9.34 11.56
N LEU A 84 -11.19 8.28 12.28
CA LEU A 84 -11.34 6.93 11.74
C LEU A 84 -12.81 6.52 11.87
N LYS A 85 -13.41 6.07 10.77
CA LYS A 85 -14.76 5.48 10.76
C LYS A 85 -14.66 4.04 10.28
N VAL A 86 -15.31 3.14 11.03
CA VAL A 86 -15.36 1.72 10.74
C VAL A 86 -16.80 1.27 10.60
N VAL A 87 -17.09 0.49 9.58
CA VAL A 87 -18.37 -0.21 9.40
C VAL A 87 -18.05 -1.69 9.22
N LEU A 88 -18.63 -2.54 10.08
CA LEU A 88 -18.44 -3.98 10.02
C LEU A 88 -19.73 -4.66 9.53
N GLY A 89 -19.60 -5.46 8.47
CA GLY A 89 -20.62 -6.44 8.07
C GLY A 89 -20.32 -7.76 8.78
N VAL A 90 -21.09 -8.11 9.81
CA VAL A 90 -20.81 -9.26 10.68
C VAL A 90 -21.66 -10.46 10.31
N SER A 91 -21.00 -11.56 9.96
CA SER A 91 -21.66 -12.85 9.72
C SER A 91 -22.12 -13.51 11.02
N ALA A 92 -23.27 -14.18 10.99
CA ALA A 92 -23.77 -14.99 12.10
C ALA A 92 -22.84 -16.15 12.51
N LYS A 93 -21.79 -16.44 11.73
CA LYS A 93 -20.75 -17.43 12.06
C LYS A 93 -19.75 -16.92 13.11
N LEU A 94 -19.68 -15.61 13.32
CA LEU A 94 -18.77 -14.98 14.28
C LEU A 94 -19.48 -14.74 15.61
N ASP A 95 -18.83 -15.11 16.68
CA ASP A 95 -19.26 -14.78 18.04
C ASP A 95 -18.77 -13.39 18.50
N PHE A 96 -19.33 -12.91 19.60
CA PHE A 96 -18.98 -11.58 20.11
C PHE A 96 -17.52 -11.46 20.59
N PRO A 97 -16.90 -12.47 21.24
CA PRO A 97 -15.46 -12.49 21.51
C PRO A 97 -14.59 -12.27 20.26
N GLN A 98 -14.91 -12.90 19.17
CA GLN A 98 -14.20 -12.73 17.89
C GLN A 98 -14.31 -11.30 17.34
N ILE A 99 -15.52 -10.69 17.43
CA ILE A 99 -15.73 -9.28 17.04
C ILE A 99 -14.93 -8.35 17.98
N LYS A 100 -14.83 -8.67 19.27
CA LYS A 100 -13.99 -7.92 20.21
C LYS A 100 -12.52 -7.99 19.85
N ASP A 101 -12.01 -9.14 19.43
CA ASP A 101 -10.61 -9.28 19.02
C ASP A 101 -10.31 -8.41 17.79
N LEU A 102 -11.20 -8.41 16.79
CA LEU A 102 -11.11 -7.53 15.64
C LEU A 102 -11.05 -6.05 16.06
N TRP A 103 -12.01 -5.66 16.93
CA TRP A 103 -12.10 -4.29 17.45
C TRP A 103 -10.87 -3.89 18.25
N MET A 104 -10.31 -4.78 19.06
CA MET A 104 -9.05 -4.53 19.78
C MET A 104 -7.89 -4.22 18.83
N GLY A 105 -7.78 -4.94 17.71
CA GLY A 105 -6.79 -4.66 16.68
C GLY A 105 -6.97 -3.26 16.07
N ILE A 106 -8.20 -2.90 15.73
CA ILE A 106 -8.55 -1.58 15.20
C ILE A 106 -8.19 -0.47 16.19
N THR A 107 -8.58 -0.61 17.45
CA THR A 107 -8.34 0.42 18.49
C THR A 107 -6.85 0.58 18.80
N VAL A 108 -6.08 -0.50 18.83
CA VAL A 108 -4.62 -0.44 19.02
C VAL A 108 -3.97 0.34 17.90
N ALA A 109 -4.26 0.03 16.64
CA ALA A 109 -3.70 0.74 15.50
C ALA A 109 -4.16 2.20 15.46
N ALA A 110 -5.45 2.47 15.72
CA ALA A 110 -5.96 3.85 15.76
C ALA A 110 -5.24 4.71 16.81
N LYS A 111 -4.97 4.14 18.01
CA LYS A 111 -4.23 4.82 19.06
C LYS A 111 -2.76 5.02 18.68
N GLU A 112 -2.10 4.00 18.12
CA GLU A 112 -0.70 4.06 17.72
C GLU A 112 -0.46 5.16 16.68
N HIS A 113 -1.39 5.29 15.71
CA HIS A 113 -1.32 6.28 14.64
C HIS A 113 -1.96 7.64 14.99
N GLY A 114 -2.39 7.86 16.23
CA GLY A 114 -2.82 9.18 16.72
C GLY A 114 -4.17 9.65 16.18
N PHE A 115 -5.10 8.75 15.84
CA PHE A 115 -6.47 9.15 15.51
C PHE A 115 -7.15 9.80 16.73
N GLU A 116 -7.70 11.01 16.55
CA GLU A 116 -8.36 11.78 17.60
C GLU A 116 -9.77 11.25 17.89
N ALA A 117 -10.44 10.69 16.88
CA ALA A 117 -11.78 10.14 17.02
C ALA A 117 -11.93 8.84 16.23
N LEU A 118 -12.72 7.92 16.78
CA LEU A 118 -13.03 6.61 16.22
C LEU A 118 -14.54 6.36 16.32
N ASN A 119 -15.16 6.05 15.18
CA ASN A 119 -16.58 5.73 15.09
C ASN A 119 -16.77 4.29 14.56
N LEU A 120 -17.76 3.57 15.10
CA LEU A 120 -18.11 2.21 14.72
C LEU A 120 -19.58 2.11 14.38
N ASP A 121 -19.88 1.38 13.29
CA ASP A 121 -21.21 0.89 12.97
C ASP A 121 -21.17 -0.61 12.65
N LEU A 122 -22.24 -1.34 12.98
CA LEU A 122 -22.36 -2.78 12.79
C LEU A 122 -23.60 -3.10 11.95
N GLN A 123 -23.39 -3.92 10.91
CA GLN A 123 -24.47 -4.40 10.05
C GLN A 123 -24.43 -5.93 9.95
N PRO A 124 -25.56 -6.63 9.86
CA PRO A 124 -25.54 -8.06 9.58
C PRO A 124 -25.05 -8.33 8.16
N SER A 125 -24.31 -9.42 7.98
CA SER A 125 -23.83 -9.89 6.68
C SER A 125 -24.18 -11.34 6.44
N GLY A 126 -24.71 -11.66 5.26
CA GLY A 126 -25.00 -13.03 4.82
C GLY A 126 -23.77 -13.77 4.25
N ASN A 127 -22.72 -13.05 3.81
CA ASN A 127 -21.62 -13.59 3.01
C ASN A 127 -20.25 -13.48 3.67
N GLY A 128 -20.15 -13.55 4.99
CA GLY A 128 -18.88 -13.47 5.70
C GLY A 128 -18.64 -12.13 6.39
N LEU A 129 -17.40 -11.90 6.82
CA LEU A 129 -16.97 -10.67 7.47
C LEU A 129 -16.55 -9.62 6.45
N TYR A 130 -17.09 -8.43 6.56
CA TYR A 130 -16.70 -7.25 5.80
C TYR A 130 -16.19 -6.16 6.75
N VAL A 131 -15.05 -5.56 6.42
CA VAL A 131 -14.47 -4.47 7.20
C VAL A 131 -14.28 -3.27 6.28
N SER A 132 -15.15 -2.28 6.40
CA SER A 132 -15.00 -0.99 5.70
C SER A 132 -14.38 0.03 6.64
N VAL A 133 -13.28 0.63 6.22
CA VAL A 133 -12.54 1.62 6.99
C VAL A 133 -12.38 2.89 6.18
N SER A 134 -12.74 4.02 6.77
CA SER A 134 -12.51 5.35 6.20
C SER A 134 -11.73 6.19 7.19
N ALA A 135 -10.70 6.86 6.72
CA ALA A 135 -9.85 7.71 7.54
C ALA A 135 -9.80 9.12 6.95
N THR A 136 -9.82 10.13 7.83
CA THR A 136 -9.65 11.53 7.45
C THR A 136 -8.44 12.09 8.16
N GLY A 137 -7.60 12.81 7.44
CA GLY A 137 -6.41 13.47 7.96
C GLY A 137 -6.27 14.90 7.43
N GLU A 138 -5.39 15.67 8.04
CA GLU A 138 -5.14 17.07 7.70
C GLU A 138 -3.67 17.30 7.37
N THR A 139 -3.41 17.93 6.22
CA THR A 139 -2.09 18.41 5.81
C THR A 139 -2.01 19.90 6.05
N SER A 140 -0.95 20.39 6.71
CA SER A 140 -0.80 21.79 7.01
C SER A 140 -0.61 22.67 5.75
N LEU A 141 -1.03 23.93 5.82
CA LEU A 141 -0.78 24.90 4.74
C LEU A 141 0.72 25.10 4.47
N LEU A 142 1.56 24.94 5.47
CA LEU A 142 2.99 25.07 5.35
C LEU A 142 3.57 23.94 4.49
N THR A 143 3.17 22.71 4.76
CA THR A 143 3.54 21.52 3.98
C THR A 143 3.11 21.67 2.52
N GLU A 144 1.87 22.08 2.27
CA GLU A 144 1.35 22.32 0.90
C GLU A 144 2.17 23.35 0.13
N LYS A 145 2.54 24.46 0.78
CA LYS A 145 3.30 25.55 0.14
C LYS A 145 4.76 25.20 -0.10
N ARG A 146 5.35 24.31 0.70
CA ARG A 146 6.77 23.96 0.62
C ARG A 146 7.05 22.73 -0.27
N ARG A 147 6.01 22.01 -0.69
CA ARG A 147 6.18 20.91 -1.65
C ARG A 147 6.67 21.45 -2.99
N LEU A 148 7.79 20.91 -3.45
CA LEU A 148 8.35 21.25 -4.75
C LEU A 148 7.74 20.37 -5.84
N GLY A 149 7.65 20.87 -7.06
CA GLY A 149 7.32 20.05 -8.22
C GLY A 149 8.44 19.02 -8.47
N ALA A 150 8.06 17.81 -8.85
CA ALA A 150 9.01 16.75 -9.17
C ALA A 150 9.86 17.10 -10.40
N LYS A 151 11.11 16.65 -10.38
CA LYS A 151 12.08 16.84 -11.47
C LYS A 151 12.76 15.54 -11.82
N SER A 152 13.22 15.41 -13.05
CA SER A 152 14.12 14.34 -13.44
C SER A 152 15.33 14.32 -12.49
N LYS A 153 15.76 13.12 -12.08
CA LYS A 153 16.78 12.81 -11.08
C LYS A 153 16.34 12.94 -9.61
N ASP A 154 15.13 13.37 -9.30
CA ASP A 154 14.59 13.21 -7.94
C ASP A 154 14.52 11.73 -7.59
N LEU A 155 14.81 11.40 -6.34
CA LEU A 155 15.04 10.02 -5.92
C LEU A 155 13.75 9.34 -5.49
N ILE A 156 13.59 8.08 -5.89
CA ILE A 156 12.49 7.21 -5.48
C ILE A 156 12.97 6.37 -4.31
N CYS A 157 12.35 6.55 -3.15
CA CYS A 157 12.72 5.89 -1.90
C CYS A 157 11.54 5.08 -1.37
N VAL A 158 11.81 3.93 -0.73
CA VAL A 158 10.77 3.05 -0.17
C VAL A 158 11.08 2.68 1.28
N SER A 159 10.05 2.59 2.13
CA SER A 159 10.17 2.33 3.57
C SER A 159 10.23 0.83 3.91
N GLY A 160 11.26 0.11 3.49
CA GLY A 160 11.48 -1.29 3.85
C GLY A 160 11.12 -2.29 2.74
N ALA A 161 11.17 -3.59 3.07
CA ALA A 161 11.09 -4.69 2.13
C ALA A 161 9.79 -4.75 1.34
N LEU A 162 9.89 -5.10 0.06
CA LEU A 162 8.79 -5.29 -0.87
C LEU A 162 8.65 -6.77 -1.27
N GLY A 163 7.44 -7.19 -1.64
CA GLY A 163 7.09 -8.57 -1.97
C GLY A 163 6.98 -9.50 -0.77
N ALA A 164 7.41 -9.05 0.41
CA ALA A 164 7.42 -9.86 1.63
C ALA A 164 6.01 -10.27 2.07
N ALA A 165 5.03 -9.36 1.98
CA ALA A 165 3.65 -9.66 2.35
C ALA A 165 3.03 -10.70 1.41
N TYR A 166 3.24 -10.57 0.11
CA TYR A 166 2.75 -11.55 -0.85
C TYR A 166 3.38 -12.94 -0.67
N LEU A 167 4.67 -13.01 -0.46
CA LEU A 167 5.35 -14.26 -0.14
C LEU A 167 4.86 -14.87 1.17
N GLY A 168 4.61 -14.04 2.19
CA GLY A 168 4.01 -14.47 3.46
C GLY A 168 2.60 -15.03 3.30
N LEU A 169 1.77 -14.44 2.44
CA LEU A 169 0.48 -14.98 2.05
C LEU A 169 0.62 -16.37 1.42
N GLN A 170 1.57 -16.56 0.51
CA GLN A 170 1.80 -17.86 -0.12
C GLN A 170 2.20 -18.95 0.88
N VAL A 171 2.97 -18.60 1.92
CA VAL A 171 3.27 -19.53 3.03
C VAL A 171 2.00 -19.93 3.77
N LEU A 172 1.14 -18.97 4.11
CA LEU A 172 -0.13 -19.22 4.82
C LEU A 172 -1.10 -20.05 3.97
N GLU A 173 -1.23 -19.75 2.70
CA GLU A 173 -2.09 -20.49 1.76
C GLU A 173 -1.58 -21.94 1.56
N ARG A 174 -0.27 -22.15 1.44
CA ARG A 174 0.34 -23.48 1.42
C ARG A 174 0.05 -24.24 2.71
N GLY A 175 0.29 -23.59 3.85
CA GLY A 175 0.04 -24.19 5.16
C GLY A 175 -1.43 -24.57 5.39
N ALA A 176 -2.38 -23.74 4.95
CA ALA A 176 -3.81 -24.05 5.02
C ALA A 176 -4.18 -25.28 4.17
N ARG A 177 -3.63 -25.38 2.95
CA ARG A 177 -3.82 -26.56 2.09
C ARG A 177 -3.23 -27.83 2.69
N ASP A 178 -2.00 -27.75 3.21
CA ASP A 178 -1.33 -28.89 3.86
C ASP A 178 -2.11 -29.37 5.09
N PHE A 179 -2.62 -28.45 5.91
CA PHE A 179 -3.45 -28.77 7.05
C PHE A 179 -4.74 -29.50 6.65
N GLN A 180 -5.42 -29.01 5.61
CA GLN A 180 -6.64 -29.64 5.09
C GLN A 180 -6.40 -31.06 4.56
N GLN A 181 -5.23 -31.31 3.96
CA GLN A 181 -4.91 -32.62 3.37
C GLN A 181 -4.35 -33.63 4.38
N LYS A 182 -3.53 -33.18 5.33
CA LYS A 182 -2.76 -34.06 6.23
C LYS A 182 -3.26 -34.02 7.67
N GLY A 183 -4.02 -32.97 8.07
CA GLY A 183 -4.46 -32.74 9.45
C GLY A 183 -3.35 -32.30 10.41
N GLU A 184 -2.15 -32.06 9.92
CA GLU A 184 -0.99 -31.64 10.73
C GLU A 184 -0.79 -30.14 10.63
N GLN A 185 -0.49 -29.48 11.76
CA GLN A 185 -0.22 -28.05 11.78
C GLN A 185 1.14 -27.79 11.11
N PRO A 186 1.19 -26.97 10.05
CA PRO A 186 2.44 -26.70 9.33
C PRO A 186 3.41 -25.87 10.18
N ASP A 187 4.69 -26.21 10.13
CA ASP A 187 5.75 -25.38 10.70
C ASP A 187 6.10 -24.23 9.75
N MET A 188 5.80 -23.01 10.18
CA MET A 188 6.09 -21.77 9.45
C MET A 188 7.21 -20.93 10.11
N SER A 189 7.92 -21.51 11.09
CA SER A 189 8.89 -20.77 11.93
C SER A 189 9.99 -20.09 11.12
N GLN A 190 10.49 -20.74 10.07
CA GLN A 190 11.52 -20.20 9.18
C GLN A 190 11.05 -19.00 8.34
N TYR A 191 9.73 -18.82 8.16
CA TYR A 191 9.13 -17.72 7.37
C TYR A 191 8.39 -16.71 8.23
N LYS A 192 8.67 -16.67 9.53
CA LYS A 192 7.98 -15.80 10.50
C LYS A 192 7.95 -14.33 10.07
N MET A 193 9.05 -13.80 9.51
CA MET A 193 9.12 -12.41 9.07
C MET A 193 8.21 -12.15 7.87
N LEU A 194 8.21 -13.04 6.87
CA LEU A 194 7.35 -12.91 5.69
C LEU A 194 5.86 -13.01 6.07
N VAL A 195 5.50 -14.00 6.90
CA VAL A 195 4.14 -14.15 7.44
C VAL A 195 3.74 -12.92 8.25
N GLY A 196 4.65 -12.41 9.08
CA GLY A 196 4.46 -11.18 9.86
C GLY A 196 4.16 -9.97 8.96
N SER A 197 4.90 -9.82 7.87
CA SER A 197 4.70 -8.72 6.89
C SER A 197 3.29 -8.72 6.28
N TYR A 198 2.70 -9.90 6.06
CA TYR A 198 1.32 -10.02 5.57
C TYR A 198 0.28 -9.76 6.66
N LEU A 199 0.43 -10.41 7.83
CA LEU A 199 -0.57 -10.38 8.90
C LEU A 199 -0.57 -9.07 9.68
N ARG A 200 0.60 -8.48 9.90
CA ARG A 200 0.79 -7.26 10.69
C ARG A 200 1.82 -6.36 10.03
N PRO A 201 1.42 -5.62 9.00
CA PRO A 201 2.32 -4.67 8.34
C PRO A 201 2.77 -3.58 9.33
N GLU A 202 4.03 -3.15 9.20
CA GLU A 202 4.62 -2.10 10.00
C GLU A 202 4.58 -0.78 9.23
N LEU A 203 4.13 0.29 9.90
CA LEU A 203 4.10 1.65 9.39
C LEU A 203 4.56 2.61 10.48
N ASP A 204 5.59 3.41 10.22
CA ASP A 204 6.14 4.37 11.19
C ASP A 204 5.14 5.50 11.44
N ALA A 205 4.57 5.53 12.64
CA ALA A 205 3.59 6.54 13.07
C ALA A 205 4.18 7.96 13.12
N SER A 206 5.50 8.09 13.20
CA SER A 206 6.19 9.37 13.30
C SER A 206 6.64 9.95 11.94
N VAL A 207 6.44 9.23 10.84
CA VAL A 207 7.04 9.60 9.54
C VAL A 207 6.62 11.00 9.08
N VAL A 208 5.36 11.38 9.23
CA VAL A 208 4.85 12.69 8.79
C VAL A 208 5.42 13.81 9.65
N SER A 209 5.37 13.68 10.98
CA SER A 209 5.94 14.68 11.90
C SER A 209 7.45 14.85 11.72
N ARG A 210 8.19 13.75 11.55
CA ARG A 210 9.63 13.77 11.28
C ARG A 210 9.97 14.46 9.95
N LEU A 211 9.16 14.24 8.90
CA LEU A 211 9.34 14.94 7.63
C LEU A 211 9.13 16.45 7.79
N GLU A 212 8.10 16.86 8.53
CA GLU A 212 7.84 18.28 8.84
C GLU A 212 8.94 18.90 9.70
N GLU A 213 9.38 18.24 10.77
CA GLU A 213 10.48 18.68 11.63
C GLU A 213 11.81 18.80 10.87
N ALA A 214 12.05 17.85 9.96
CA ALA A 214 13.21 17.89 9.08
C ALA A 214 13.06 18.89 7.92
N GLU A 215 11.91 19.55 7.75
CA GLU A 215 11.61 20.41 6.59
C GLU A 215 11.89 19.71 5.25
N ILE A 216 11.58 18.41 5.17
CA ILE A 216 11.71 17.61 3.96
C ILE A 216 10.31 17.34 3.42
N TYR A 217 10.02 17.82 2.23
CA TYR A 217 8.69 17.71 1.61
C TYR A 217 8.81 16.89 0.31
N PRO A 218 8.45 15.58 0.35
CA PRO A 218 8.42 14.75 -0.85
C PRO A 218 7.57 15.38 -1.95
N SER A 219 8.07 15.39 -3.19
CA SER A 219 7.31 15.92 -4.33
C SER A 219 6.07 15.09 -4.59
N TYR A 220 6.21 13.77 -4.52
CA TYR A 220 5.13 12.78 -4.56
C TYR A 220 5.34 11.74 -3.48
N ALA A 221 4.24 11.12 -3.04
CA ALA A 221 4.28 9.97 -2.17
C ALA A 221 3.10 9.05 -2.48
N TYR A 222 3.33 7.75 -2.34
CA TYR A 222 2.32 6.70 -2.57
C TYR A 222 2.41 5.66 -1.48
N PHE A 223 1.28 5.04 -1.18
CA PHE A 223 1.25 3.88 -0.31
C PHE A 223 1.16 2.61 -1.17
N VAL A 224 2.17 1.75 -1.05
CA VAL A 224 2.34 0.55 -1.88
C VAL A 224 1.49 -0.58 -1.33
N THR A 225 0.31 -0.77 -1.89
CA THR A 225 -0.65 -1.82 -1.50
C THR A 225 -1.00 -2.78 -2.63
N ARG A 226 -0.69 -2.43 -3.87
CA ARG A 226 -0.96 -3.22 -5.09
C ARG A 226 0.31 -3.56 -5.86
N GLY A 227 1.43 -3.62 -5.15
CA GLY A 227 2.76 -3.80 -5.72
C GLY A 227 3.41 -2.48 -6.16
N LEU A 228 4.72 -2.54 -6.32
CA LEU A 228 5.53 -1.38 -6.71
C LEU A 228 5.13 -0.86 -8.09
N SER A 229 4.77 -1.75 -9.02
CA SER A 229 4.39 -1.40 -10.39
C SER A 229 3.20 -0.43 -10.44
N ASP A 230 2.15 -0.67 -9.64
CA ASP A 230 0.99 0.24 -9.54
C ASP A 230 1.40 1.62 -9.02
N ALA A 231 2.22 1.67 -7.98
CA ALA A 231 2.71 2.93 -7.43
C ALA A 231 3.55 3.73 -8.45
N LEU A 232 4.42 3.06 -9.20
CA LEU A 232 5.24 3.67 -10.25
C LEU A 232 4.41 4.17 -11.44
N LYS A 233 3.38 3.41 -11.84
CA LYS A 233 2.45 3.85 -12.91
C LYS A 233 1.66 5.08 -12.47
N ARG A 234 1.18 5.10 -11.22
CA ARG A 234 0.55 6.30 -10.65
C ARG A 234 1.50 7.49 -10.63
N LEU A 235 2.73 7.27 -10.17
CA LEU A 235 3.78 8.31 -10.13
C LEU A 235 4.05 8.89 -11.52
N SER A 236 4.21 8.04 -12.55
CA SER A 236 4.45 8.49 -13.92
C SER A 236 3.27 9.29 -14.47
N ARG A 237 2.04 8.81 -14.26
CA ARG A 237 0.82 9.51 -14.69
C ARG A 237 0.69 10.89 -14.02
N ASP A 238 0.88 10.95 -12.70
CA ASP A 238 0.61 12.14 -11.91
C ASP A 238 1.73 13.20 -12.06
N SER A 239 2.99 12.76 -12.27
CA SER A 239 4.13 13.66 -12.48
C SER A 239 4.35 14.07 -13.94
N GLY A 240 3.85 13.27 -14.88
CA GLY A 240 4.16 13.40 -16.30
C GLY A 240 5.62 13.07 -16.64
N LEU A 241 6.35 12.40 -15.72
CA LEU A 241 7.76 12.01 -15.88
C LEU A 241 7.87 10.49 -16.01
N GLY A 242 9.01 10.02 -16.53
CA GLY A 242 9.39 8.62 -16.48
C GLY A 242 10.00 8.26 -15.12
N ALA A 243 10.21 6.96 -14.88
CA ALA A 243 10.86 6.44 -13.68
C ALA A 243 11.79 5.28 -14.03
N LYS A 244 13.00 5.27 -13.45
CA LYS A 244 13.93 4.13 -13.48
C LYS A 244 14.05 3.56 -12.09
N VAL A 245 13.71 2.28 -11.93
CA VAL A 245 13.87 1.52 -10.69
C VAL A 245 14.84 0.37 -10.95
N TYR A 246 15.78 0.17 -10.04
CA TYR A 246 16.84 -0.83 -10.16
C TYR A 246 16.49 -2.08 -9.36
N ALA A 247 16.45 -3.23 -10.01
CA ALA A 247 16.06 -4.49 -9.39
C ALA A 247 16.97 -4.87 -8.21
N ASP A 248 18.28 -4.58 -8.31
CA ASP A 248 19.28 -4.81 -7.26
C ASP A 248 19.21 -3.83 -6.08
N LYS A 249 18.39 -2.77 -6.19
CA LYS A 249 18.15 -1.78 -5.14
C LYS A 249 16.82 -1.98 -4.41
N ILE A 250 15.96 -2.85 -4.91
CA ILE A 250 14.72 -3.18 -4.21
C ILE A 250 15.06 -3.93 -2.92
N PRO A 251 14.63 -3.44 -1.74
CA PRO A 251 14.85 -4.14 -0.50
C PRO A 251 13.94 -5.38 -0.39
N PHE A 252 14.53 -6.52 -0.03
CA PHE A 252 13.84 -7.78 0.19
C PHE A 252 14.01 -8.24 1.64
N GLU A 253 13.00 -8.94 2.17
CA GLU A 253 13.15 -9.66 3.43
C GLU A 253 14.09 -10.87 3.25
N GLY A 254 14.91 -11.18 4.27
CA GLY A 254 16.04 -12.08 4.16
C GLY A 254 15.76 -13.45 3.55
N ASN A 255 14.57 -14.02 3.80
CA ASN A 255 14.20 -15.35 3.28
C ASN A 255 13.41 -15.32 1.96
N SER A 256 13.22 -14.14 1.35
CA SER A 256 12.41 -14.00 0.12
C SER A 256 12.94 -14.84 -1.05
N PHE A 257 14.25 -14.85 -1.28
CA PHE A 257 14.86 -15.62 -2.39
C PHE A 257 14.88 -17.14 -2.12
N GLN A 258 15.02 -17.55 -0.86
CA GLN A 258 14.92 -18.95 -0.49
C GLN A 258 13.49 -19.47 -0.73
N LEU A 259 12.50 -18.77 -0.20
CA LEU A 259 11.09 -19.12 -0.40
C LEU A 259 10.69 -19.05 -1.88
N GLY A 260 11.18 -18.08 -2.63
CA GLY A 260 10.96 -17.96 -4.06
C GLY A 260 11.38 -19.22 -4.82
N LYS A 261 12.55 -19.79 -4.49
CA LYS A 261 13.02 -21.06 -5.07
C LYS A 261 12.13 -22.25 -4.69
N GLU A 262 11.63 -22.29 -3.44
CA GLU A 262 10.76 -23.36 -2.97
C GLU A 262 9.37 -23.33 -3.60
N LEU A 263 8.88 -22.16 -3.95
CA LEU A 263 7.55 -21.95 -4.53
C LEU A 263 7.57 -21.78 -6.05
N ASP A 264 8.75 -21.83 -6.67
CA ASP A 264 8.96 -21.48 -8.10
C ASP A 264 8.40 -20.07 -8.44
N MET A 265 8.74 -19.10 -7.59
CA MET A 265 8.29 -17.71 -7.68
C MET A 265 9.50 -16.78 -7.69
N ASP A 266 9.47 -15.79 -8.57
CA ASP A 266 10.48 -14.74 -8.57
C ASP A 266 10.16 -13.64 -7.55
N PRO A 267 11.04 -13.39 -6.55
CA PRO A 267 10.83 -12.34 -5.55
C PRO A 267 10.73 -10.93 -6.13
N VAL A 268 11.40 -10.66 -7.26
CA VAL A 268 11.29 -9.35 -7.94
C VAL A 268 9.87 -9.18 -8.49
N SER A 269 9.31 -10.21 -9.11
CA SER A 269 7.92 -10.20 -9.58
C SER A 269 6.94 -10.05 -8.41
N ALA A 270 7.22 -10.67 -7.25
CA ALA A 270 6.43 -10.51 -6.03
C ALA A 270 6.46 -9.05 -5.52
N ALA A 271 7.61 -8.40 -5.51
CA ALA A 271 7.75 -6.99 -5.14
C ALA A 271 7.04 -6.05 -6.11
N MET A 272 7.15 -6.35 -7.41
CA MET A 272 6.55 -5.50 -8.45
C MET A 272 5.02 -5.60 -8.47
N ASN A 273 4.43 -6.81 -8.31
CA ASN A 273 3.01 -7.05 -8.57
C ASN A 273 2.26 -7.82 -7.47
N GLY A 274 2.94 -8.28 -6.40
CA GLY A 274 2.32 -9.11 -5.37
C GLY A 274 1.30 -8.38 -4.49
N GLY A 275 1.65 -7.18 -4.08
CA GLY A 275 0.77 -6.33 -3.25
C GLY A 275 0.85 -6.59 -1.75
N ASP A 276 0.05 -5.81 -1.03
CA ASP A 276 -0.14 -5.85 0.43
C ASP A 276 1.10 -5.52 1.29
N ASP A 277 2.17 -5.00 0.68
CA ASP A 277 3.39 -4.64 1.41
C ASP A 277 3.19 -3.50 2.41
N ASN A 278 2.22 -2.63 2.17
CA ASN A 278 1.90 -1.50 3.05
C ASN A 278 3.13 -0.64 3.38
N ARG A 279 3.89 -0.27 2.35
CA ARG A 279 5.10 0.57 2.45
C ARG A 279 4.87 1.94 1.84
N LEU A 280 5.59 2.94 2.33
CA LEU A 280 5.59 4.27 1.74
C LEU A 280 6.64 4.34 0.62
N LEU A 281 6.23 4.85 -0.54
CA LEU A 281 7.11 5.28 -1.61
C LEU A 281 7.13 6.80 -1.61
N LEU A 282 8.30 7.39 -1.47
CA LEU A 282 8.52 8.84 -1.45
C LEU A 282 9.39 9.27 -2.62
N VAL A 283 9.02 10.36 -3.27
CA VAL A 283 9.89 11.04 -4.25
C VAL A 283 10.56 12.21 -3.58
N ILE A 284 11.85 12.06 -3.31
CA ILE A 284 12.65 13.02 -2.58
C ILE A 284 13.42 13.92 -3.56
N PRO A 285 13.18 15.26 -3.54
CA PRO A 285 13.97 16.18 -4.33
C PRO A 285 15.46 16.02 -4.06
N LEU A 286 16.29 15.96 -5.12
CA LEU A 286 17.72 15.68 -5.01
C LEU A 286 18.43 16.63 -4.03
N LEU A 287 17.98 17.87 -3.92
CA LEU A 287 18.53 18.87 -2.99
C LEU A 287 18.36 18.50 -1.50
N HIS A 288 17.37 17.65 -1.16
CA HIS A 288 17.12 17.20 0.21
C HIS A 288 17.74 15.84 0.52
N PHE A 289 18.40 15.19 -0.44
CA PHE A 289 18.82 13.79 -0.33
C PHE A 289 19.78 13.54 0.85
N GLU A 290 20.83 14.35 1.01
CA GLU A 290 21.81 14.16 2.08
C GLU A 290 21.18 14.27 3.47
N LYS A 291 20.24 15.23 3.64
CA LYS A 291 19.48 15.36 4.88
C LYS A 291 18.55 14.18 5.08
N PHE A 292 17.80 13.79 4.03
CA PHE A 292 16.88 12.65 4.07
C PHE A 292 17.61 11.36 4.43
N ARG A 293 18.69 11.04 3.78
CA ARG A 293 19.51 9.84 4.06
C ARG A 293 19.99 9.77 5.51
N ARG A 294 20.33 10.89 6.11
CA ARG A 294 20.77 10.94 7.51
C ARG A 294 19.61 10.73 8.49
N GLU A 295 18.46 11.35 8.23
CA GLU A 295 17.31 11.36 9.14
C GLU A 295 16.38 10.15 8.97
N PHE A 296 16.35 9.54 7.77
CA PHE A 296 15.40 8.47 7.38
C PHE A 296 16.14 7.21 6.90
N GLN A 297 16.94 6.62 7.78
CA GLN A 297 17.77 5.45 7.47
C GLN A 297 16.97 4.17 7.17
N THR A 298 15.66 4.14 7.47
CA THR A 298 14.75 3.03 7.16
C THR A 298 14.19 3.09 5.73
N PHE A 299 14.59 4.10 4.96
CA PHE A 299 14.19 4.22 3.56
C PHE A 299 15.36 3.90 2.63
N ASP A 300 15.11 3.00 1.70
CA ASP A 300 16.06 2.64 0.65
C ASP A 300 15.78 3.41 -0.63
N VAL A 301 16.86 3.91 -1.27
CA VAL A 301 16.76 4.51 -2.61
C VAL A 301 16.72 3.38 -3.63
N ILE A 302 15.59 3.22 -4.30
CA ILE A 302 15.39 2.16 -5.29
C ILE A 302 15.50 2.64 -6.74
N GLY A 303 15.53 3.97 -6.95
CA GLY A 303 15.54 4.52 -8.30
C GLY A 303 15.46 6.04 -8.32
N HIS A 304 15.11 6.57 -9.48
CA HIS A 304 14.96 8.02 -9.69
C HIS A 304 13.95 8.32 -10.80
N LEU A 305 13.42 9.54 -10.78
CA LEU A 305 12.61 10.05 -11.88
C LEU A 305 13.47 10.31 -13.12
N ALA A 306 12.94 9.99 -14.29
CA ALA A 306 13.56 10.16 -15.58
C ALA A 306 12.75 11.14 -16.46
N GLN A 307 13.26 11.47 -17.63
CA GLN A 307 12.48 12.19 -18.62
C GLN A 307 11.31 11.31 -19.10
N LYS A 308 10.23 11.97 -19.55
CA LYS A 308 8.98 11.29 -19.96
C LYS A 308 9.22 10.21 -21.03
N GLU A 309 10.13 10.47 -21.96
CA GLU A 309 10.46 9.62 -23.11
C GLU A 309 11.08 8.27 -22.69
N VAL A 310 11.63 8.20 -21.51
CA VAL A 310 12.17 6.94 -20.95
C VAL A 310 11.05 5.99 -20.54
N GLY A 311 9.86 6.53 -20.22
CA GLY A 311 8.78 5.74 -19.65
C GLY A 311 9.08 5.28 -18.22
N THR A 312 8.36 4.27 -17.76
CA THR A 312 8.57 3.64 -16.45
C THR A 312 9.21 2.29 -16.65
N VAL A 313 10.46 2.13 -16.21
CA VAL A 313 11.27 0.93 -16.47
C VAL A 313 11.88 0.34 -15.20
N LEU A 314 11.96 -1.00 -15.18
CA LEU A 314 12.78 -1.78 -14.25
C LEU A 314 14.11 -2.09 -14.92
N VAL A 315 15.21 -1.72 -14.26
CA VAL A 315 16.58 -1.93 -14.77
C VAL A 315 17.17 -3.12 -14.04
N THR A 316 17.64 -4.13 -14.80
CA THR A 316 18.34 -5.29 -14.23
C THR A 316 19.78 -4.94 -13.85
N PRO A 317 20.48 -5.80 -13.07
CA PRO A 317 21.90 -5.61 -12.76
C PRO A 317 22.79 -5.52 -14.00
N GLU A 318 22.39 -6.17 -15.11
CA GLU A 318 23.09 -6.15 -16.40
C GLU A 318 22.80 -4.87 -17.22
N GLY A 319 21.93 -3.98 -16.70
CA GLY A 319 21.55 -2.73 -17.34
C GLY A 319 20.45 -2.86 -18.39
N VAL A 320 19.76 -4.01 -18.47
CA VAL A 320 18.61 -4.18 -19.38
C VAL A 320 17.39 -3.49 -18.79
N GLU A 321 16.66 -2.75 -19.60
CA GLU A 321 15.47 -2.00 -19.22
C GLU A 321 14.20 -2.74 -19.67
N PHE A 322 13.32 -3.06 -18.73
CA PHE A 322 12.00 -3.65 -18.98
C PHE A 322 10.89 -2.65 -18.65
N PRO A 323 9.94 -2.41 -19.56
CA PRO A 323 8.77 -1.59 -19.26
C PRO A 323 7.99 -2.16 -18.08
N VAL A 324 7.64 -1.31 -17.13
CA VAL A 324 6.85 -1.72 -15.96
C VAL A 324 5.40 -1.95 -16.40
N LYS A 325 4.90 -3.16 -16.13
CA LYS A 325 3.51 -3.55 -16.30
C LYS A 325 2.86 -3.70 -14.93
N ALA A 326 1.65 -3.14 -14.75
CA ALA A 326 0.90 -3.23 -13.52
C ALA A 326 -0.49 -3.81 -13.78
N GLN A 327 -0.94 -4.67 -12.89
CA GLN A 327 -2.26 -5.28 -12.97
C GLN A 327 -3.36 -4.22 -12.91
N GLY A 328 -4.34 -4.31 -13.81
CA GLY A 328 -5.48 -3.38 -13.88
C GLY A 328 -5.19 -2.05 -14.58
N TRP A 329 -3.98 -1.88 -15.12
CA TRP A 329 -3.64 -0.77 -16.03
C TRP A 329 -3.72 -1.23 -17.47
N PRO A 330 -4.17 -0.35 -18.40
CA PRO A 330 -4.15 -0.66 -19.82
C PRO A 330 -2.72 -0.96 -20.28
N GLU A 331 -2.57 -1.89 -21.23
CA GLU A 331 -1.31 -2.08 -21.91
C GLU A 331 -1.04 -0.84 -22.77
N GLU A 332 0.14 -0.22 -22.60
CA GLU A 332 0.57 0.84 -23.51
C GLU A 332 0.80 0.20 -24.89
N GLU A 333 0.12 0.71 -25.91
CA GLU A 333 0.41 0.34 -27.30
C GLU A 333 1.88 0.68 -27.54
N THR A 334 2.70 -0.32 -27.76
CA THR A 334 4.08 -0.17 -28.23
C THR A 334 4.01 0.38 -29.65
N ASN A 335 4.19 1.70 -29.79
CA ASN A 335 4.41 2.34 -31.09
C ASN A 335 5.77 1.97 -31.67
#